data_a6d9c5d09ab33113a0f86ea52a4824f5
#
_entry.id   a6d9c5d09ab33113a0f86ea52a4824f5
#
_cell.length_a   1.000
_cell.length_b   1.000
_cell.length_c   1.000
_cell.angle_alpha   90.00
_cell.angle_beta   90.00
_cell.angle_gamma   90.00
#
_symmetry.space_group_name_H-M   'P 1'
#
loop_
_entity.id
_entity.type
_entity.pdbx_description
1 polymer ?
#
loop_
_entity_poly.entity_id
_entity_poly.type
_entity_poly.pdbx_seq_one_letter_code
_entity_poly.pdbx_strand_id
1 'polypeptide(L)'
;ELCRGQGAELLWNNRPVALSNTQVLEIFRSKTAPAFEVALKIGAALAGQLDDTADALHSYSENLGIAYQIRDDLDDLGDDSAADNNVSIRPSIILALLRERGKGEVKDIMEALWNGQATTLPDKPTIRRWAEETGAYEKSTLMLETYKEAAIRSLQEVELPNLKGLLRRVIGKIFNELEIKGWCREFEQRNANPELREQAAKAAEHLVPKVD
;
A
#
# COMPACT_ATOMS: atom_id res chain seq x y z
N GLU A 1 -12.29 -12.08 1.59
CA GLU A 1 -10.90 -11.86 2.01
C GLU A 1 -10.78 -10.75 3.04
N LEU A 2 -11.33 -9.55 2.84
CA LEU A 2 -11.24 -8.42 3.76
C LEU A 2 -11.58 -8.78 5.21
N CYS A 3 -12.70 -9.49 5.43
CA CYS A 3 -13.07 -9.97 6.77
C CYS A 3 -12.05 -10.96 7.35
N ARG A 4 -11.37 -11.76 6.52
CA ARG A 4 -10.30 -12.66 6.96
C ARG A 4 -9.07 -11.88 7.40
N GLY A 5 -8.67 -10.86 6.64
CA GLY A 5 -7.54 -9.99 6.98
C GLY A 5 -7.78 -9.21 8.27
N GLN A 6 -8.95 -8.60 8.42
CA GLN A 6 -9.35 -7.91 9.64
C GLN A 6 -9.46 -8.89 10.82
N GLY A 7 -10.03 -10.07 10.61
CA GLY A 7 -10.13 -11.11 11.61
C GLY A 7 -8.77 -11.62 12.09
N ALA A 8 -7.80 -11.77 11.17
CA ALA A 8 -6.44 -12.17 11.51
C ALA A 8 -5.73 -11.13 12.38
N GLU A 9 -5.89 -9.84 12.07
CA GLU A 9 -5.35 -8.76 12.92
C GLU A 9 -6.01 -8.72 14.30
N LEU A 10 -7.33 -8.82 14.38
CA LEU A 10 -8.06 -8.86 15.65
C LEU A 10 -7.70 -10.08 16.50
N LEU A 11 -7.55 -11.24 15.87
CA LEU A 11 -7.12 -12.46 16.55
C LEU A 11 -5.71 -12.30 17.10
N TRP A 12 -4.82 -11.71 16.30
CA TRP A 12 -3.44 -11.43 16.71
C TRP A 12 -3.40 -10.43 17.88
N ASN A 13 -4.20 -9.36 17.84
CA ASN A 13 -4.28 -8.39 18.95
C ASN A 13 -4.74 -9.03 20.27
N ASN A 14 -5.60 -10.06 20.21
CA ASN A 14 -6.03 -10.80 21.39
C ASN A 14 -4.99 -11.82 21.88
N ARG A 15 -4.20 -12.36 20.99
CA ARG A 15 -3.15 -13.36 21.29
C ARG A 15 -1.94 -13.09 20.39
N PRO A 16 -1.11 -12.10 20.75
CA PRO A 16 0.09 -11.81 19.97
C PRO A 16 0.99 -13.05 19.87
N VAL A 17 1.39 -13.35 18.64
CA VAL A 17 2.38 -14.38 18.33
C VAL A 17 3.42 -13.78 17.40
N ALA A 18 4.62 -14.32 17.44
CA ALA A 18 5.67 -13.87 16.55
C ALA A 18 5.27 -14.04 15.09
N LEU A 19 5.21 -12.95 14.34
CA LEU A 19 4.98 -12.95 12.91
C LEU A 19 6.30 -12.78 12.16
N SER A 20 6.46 -13.53 11.09
CA SER A 20 7.49 -13.26 10.08
C SER A 20 7.07 -12.09 9.20
N ASN A 21 8.04 -11.48 8.50
CA ASN A 21 7.75 -10.43 7.52
C ASN A 21 6.69 -10.87 6.49
N THR A 22 6.80 -12.11 6.00
CA THR A 22 5.85 -12.68 5.04
C THR A 22 4.44 -12.78 5.60
N GLN A 23 4.29 -13.16 6.87
CA GLN A 23 2.97 -13.25 7.52
C GLN A 23 2.35 -11.85 7.71
N VAL A 24 3.15 -10.85 8.07
CA VAL A 24 2.67 -9.46 8.17
C VAL A 24 2.21 -8.97 6.80
N LEU A 25 2.99 -9.18 5.76
CA LEU A 25 2.61 -8.79 4.39
C LEU A 25 1.32 -9.48 3.92
N GLU A 26 1.11 -10.74 4.30
CA GLU A 26 -0.12 -11.47 3.98
C GLU A 26 -1.34 -10.86 4.71
N ILE A 27 -1.18 -10.43 5.97
CA ILE A 27 -2.21 -9.70 6.69
C ILE A 27 -2.50 -8.37 5.98
N PHE A 28 -1.48 -7.61 5.58
CA PHE A 28 -1.63 -6.34 4.86
C PHE A 28 -2.37 -6.53 3.53
N ARG A 29 -1.97 -7.55 2.76
CA ARG A 29 -2.63 -7.93 1.52
C ARG A 29 -4.10 -8.22 1.74
N SER A 30 -4.42 -9.10 2.66
CA SER A 30 -5.80 -9.56 2.90
C SER A 30 -6.70 -8.49 3.52
N LYS A 31 -6.13 -7.58 4.31
CA LYS A 31 -6.86 -6.51 5.01
C LYS A 31 -7.20 -5.32 4.11
N THR A 32 -6.34 -4.98 3.15
CA THR A 32 -6.44 -3.70 2.43
C THR A 32 -6.66 -3.87 0.94
N ALA A 33 -5.97 -4.79 0.27
CA ALA A 33 -6.07 -4.98 -1.17
C ALA A 33 -7.49 -5.25 -1.68
N PRO A 34 -8.34 -6.05 -1.01
CA PRO A 34 -9.68 -6.33 -1.50
C PRO A 34 -10.58 -5.10 -1.63
N ALA A 35 -10.37 -4.08 -0.79
CA ALA A 35 -11.14 -2.83 -0.89
C ALA A 35 -10.80 -2.05 -2.16
N PHE A 36 -9.51 -1.95 -2.50
CA PHE A 36 -9.07 -1.34 -3.77
C PHE A 36 -9.56 -2.17 -4.95
N GLU A 37 -9.39 -3.48 -4.91
CA GLU A 37 -9.75 -4.39 -5.99
C GLU A 37 -11.25 -4.31 -6.33
N VAL A 38 -12.11 -4.39 -5.32
CA VAL A 38 -13.57 -4.33 -5.52
C VAL A 38 -13.97 -3.00 -6.12
N ALA A 39 -13.46 -1.87 -5.62
CA ALA A 39 -13.79 -0.56 -6.15
C ALA A 39 -13.37 -0.41 -7.63
N LEU A 40 -12.18 -0.87 -7.98
CA LEU A 40 -11.66 -0.80 -9.34
C LEU A 40 -12.39 -1.74 -10.29
N LYS A 41 -12.67 -2.99 -9.87
CA LYS A 41 -13.38 -3.97 -10.68
C LYS A 41 -14.85 -3.60 -10.91
N ILE A 42 -15.52 -2.96 -9.95
CA ILE A 42 -16.87 -2.40 -10.16
C ILE A 42 -16.82 -1.32 -11.25
N GLY A 43 -15.86 -0.40 -11.20
CA GLY A 43 -15.70 0.61 -12.25
C GLY A 43 -15.41 0.02 -13.62
N ALA A 44 -14.53 -0.99 -13.70
CA ALA A 44 -14.23 -1.70 -14.94
C ALA A 44 -15.44 -2.47 -15.49
N ALA A 45 -16.22 -3.10 -14.62
CA ALA A 45 -17.45 -3.82 -15.01
C ALA A 45 -18.51 -2.87 -15.60
N LEU A 46 -18.72 -1.70 -14.97
CA LEU A 46 -19.65 -0.68 -15.47
C LEU A 46 -19.19 -0.09 -16.82
N ALA A 47 -17.88 -0.07 -17.07
CA ALA A 47 -17.31 0.37 -18.34
C ALA A 47 -17.24 -0.75 -19.40
N GLY A 48 -17.66 -1.99 -19.08
CA GLY A 48 -17.57 -3.14 -19.98
C GLY A 48 -16.14 -3.60 -20.27
N GLN A 49 -15.20 -3.34 -19.34
CA GLN A 49 -13.77 -3.58 -19.49
C GLN A 49 -13.21 -4.55 -18.45
N LEU A 50 -14.07 -5.27 -17.72
CA LEU A 50 -13.64 -6.12 -16.62
C LEU A 50 -12.76 -7.28 -17.10
N ASP A 51 -13.19 -7.99 -18.16
CA ASP A 51 -12.49 -9.17 -18.66
C ASP A 51 -11.06 -8.85 -19.13
N ASP A 52 -10.87 -7.68 -19.74
CA ASP A 52 -9.56 -7.23 -20.26
C ASP A 52 -8.64 -6.64 -19.20
N THR A 53 -9.17 -6.31 -18.01
CA THR A 53 -8.40 -5.59 -16.99
C THR A 53 -8.34 -6.29 -15.62
N ALA A 54 -9.11 -7.36 -15.42
CA ALA A 54 -9.32 -7.98 -14.10
C ALA A 54 -8.01 -8.41 -13.42
N ASP A 55 -7.09 -9.03 -14.15
CA ASP A 55 -5.83 -9.53 -13.59
C ASP A 55 -4.85 -8.39 -13.28
N ALA A 56 -4.78 -7.39 -14.15
CA ALA A 56 -3.97 -6.20 -13.92
C ALA A 56 -4.49 -5.40 -12.70
N LEU A 57 -5.81 -5.24 -12.57
CA LEU A 57 -6.43 -4.56 -11.44
C LEU A 57 -6.26 -5.35 -10.13
N HIS A 58 -6.30 -6.68 -10.19
CA HIS A 58 -6.00 -7.55 -9.06
C HIS A 58 -4.56 -7.33 -8.57
N SER A 59 -3.58 -7.50 -9.45
CA SER A 59 -2.16 -7.33 -9.14
C SER A 59 -1.84 -5.90 -8.67
N TYR A 60 -2.44 -4.89 -9.31
CA TYR A 60 -2.33 -3.51 -8.90
C TYR A 60 -2.83 -3.31 -7.46
N SER A 61 -4.01 -3.83 -7.15
CA SER A 61 -4.66 -3.66 -5.85
C SER A 61 -3.90 -4.36 -4.72
N GLU A 62 -3.36 -5.56 -4.98
CA GLU A 62 -2.54 -6.28 -4.01
C GLU A 62 -1.30 -5.49 -3.64
N ASN A 63 -0.53 -5.07 -4.65
CA ASN A 63 0.71 -4.33 -4.41
C ASN A 63 0.45 -2.95 -3.79
N LEU A 64 -0.59 -2.24 -4.24
CA LEU A 64 -0.99 -0.96 -3.67
C LEU A 64 -1.42 -1.10 -2.21
N GLY A 65 -2.21 -2.13 -1.88
CA GLY A 65 -2.70 -2.38 -0.52
C GLY A 65 -1.56 -2.68 0.46
N ILE A 66 -0.57 -3.47 0.03
CA ILE A 66 0.62 -3.75 0.82
C ILE A 66 1.45 -2.47 1.01
N ALA A 67 1.72 -1.73 -0.07
CA ALA A 67 2.47 -0.48 -0.01
C ALA A 67 1.79 0.53 0.93
N TYR A 68 0.47 0.64 0.87
CA TYR A 68 -0.31 1.51 1.75
C TYR A 68 -0.08 1.19 3.23
N GLN A 69 -0.14 -0.08 3.61
CA GLN A 69 0.06 -0.51 5.00
C GLN A 69 1.51 -0.34 5.47
N ILE A 70 2.50 -0.55 4.60
CA ILE A 70 3.91 -0.28 4.94
C ILE A 70 4.12 1.22 5.18
N ARG A 71 3.50 2.08 4.35
CA ARG A 71 3.55 3.52 4.57
C ARG A 71 2.94 3.91 5.92
N ASP A 72 1.75 3.38 6.23
CA ASP A 72 1.09 3.66 7.51
C ASP A 72 1.98 3.26 8.70
N ASP A 73 2.72 2.14 8.62
CA ASP A 73 3.68 1.74 9.65
C ASP A 73 4.86 2.72 9.77
N LEU A 74 5.35 3.27 8.65
CA LEU A 74 6.43 4.24 8.64
C LEU A 74 5.96 5.62 9.15
N ASP A 75 4.77 6.05 8.74
CA ASP A 75 4.16 7.32 9.16
C ASP A 75 3.88 7.32 10.68
N ASP A 76 3.41 6.19 11.22
CA ASP A 76 3.17 6.02 12.66
C ASP A 76 4.44 6.25 13.51
N LEU A 77 5.62 5.95 12.96
CA LEU A 77 6.90 6.23 13.63
C LEU A 77 7.43 7.65 13.39
N GLY A 78 7.00 8.28 12.29
CA GLY A 78 7.48 9.60 11.88
C GLY A 78 6.71 10.78 12.45
N ASP A 79 5.51 10.56 12.99
CA ASP A 79 4.66 11.64 13.50
C ASP A 79 5.02 12.01 14.94
N ASP A 80 5.92 12.98 15.07
CA ASP A 80 6.32 13.58 16.36
C ASP A 80 5.24 14.53 16.95
N SER A 81 4.16 14.81 16.18
CA SER A 81 3.11 15.74 16.59
C SER A 81 1.99 15.09 17.40
N ALA A 82 1.92 13.78 17.42
CA ALA A 82 0.91 13.05 18.17
C ALA A 82 1.16 13.19 19.68
N ALA A 83 0.16 13.67 20.39
CA ALA A 83 0.16 13.74 21.86
C ALA A 83 0.34 12.34 22.53
N ASP A 84 0.32 11.28 21.73
CA ASP A 84 0.48 9.90 22.16
C ASP A 84 1.78 9.31 21.61
N ASN A 85 2.79 9.24 22.49
CA ASN A 85 4.08 8.62 22.22
C ASN A 85 4.03 7.09 22.25
N ASN A 86 2.87 6.49 22.42
CA ASN A 86 2.73 5.05 22.49
C ASN A 86 2.69 4.42 21.09
N VAL A 87 3.49 3.37 20.91
CA VAL A 87 3.41 2.52 19.72
C VAL A 87 2.32 1.48 19.94
N SER A 88 1.36 1.44 19.03
CA SER A 88 0.30 0.43 19.09
C SER A 88 0.87 -0.96 18.81
N ILE A 89 0.56 -1.92 19.67
CA ILE A 89 0.90 -3.32 19.45
C ILE A 89 -0.07 -3.88 18.42
N ARG A 90 0.38 -3.98 17.18
CA ARG A 90 -0.35 -4.53 16.04
C ARG A 90 0.60 -5.27 15.10
N PRO A 91 0.10 -6.13 14.18
CA PRO A 91 0.94 -6.64 13.10
C PRO A 91 1.58 -5.47 12.34
N SER A 92 2.90 -5.38 12.41
CA SER A 92 3.69 -4.30 11.82
C SER A 92 4.94 -4.85 11.17
N ILE A 93 5.26 -4.34 9.98
CA ILE A 93 6.48 -4.72 9.27
C ILE A 93 7.73 -4.26 10.02
N ILE A 94 7.66 -3.11 10.68
CA ILE A 94 8.76 -2.57 11.48
C ILE A 94 9.05 -3.51 12.67
N LEU A 95 8.02 -3.92 13.42
CA LEU A 95 8.19 -4.81 14.56
C LEU A 95 8.69 -6.20 14.14
N ALA A 96 8.22 -6.73 13.01
CA ALA A 96 8.70 -7.99 12.46
C ALA A 96 10.19 -7.91 12.04
N LEU A 97 10.61 -6.80 11.44
CA LEU A 97 12.00 -6.56 11.07
C LEU A 97 12.91 -6.30 12.30
N LEU A 98 12.41 -5.59 13.31
CA LEU A 98 13.13 -5.42 14.58
C LEU A 98 13.38 -6.77 15.26
N ARG A 99 12.41 -7.66 15.26
CA ARG A 99 12.59 -9.02 15.78
C ARG A 99 13.62 -9.82 14.98
N GLU A 100 13.59 -9.72 13.65
CA GLU A 100 14.50 -10.46 12.77
C GLU A 100 15.95 -9.96 12.89
N ARG A 101 16.14 -8.65 12.95
CA ARG A 101 17.46 -7.99 12.84
C ARG A 101 18.03 -7.52 14.17
N GLY A 102 17.18 -7.35 15.18
CA GLY A 102 17.56 -6.86 16.50
C GLY A 102 18.56 -7.78 17.20
N LYS A 103 19.42 -7.18 17.99
CA LYS A 103 20.42 -7.85 18.84
C LYS A 103 20.33 -7.27 20.25
N GLY A 104 20.82 -8.02 21.25
CA GLY A 104 20.84 -7.56 22.65
C GLY A 104 19.44 -7.13 23.12
N GLU A 105 19.35 -5.96 23.72
CA GLU A 105 18.14 -5.41 24.31
C GLU A 105 16.94 -5.41 23.34
N VAL A 106 17.15 -5.00 22.08
CA VAL A 106 16.09 -4.98 21.06
C VAL A 106 15.49 -6.36 20.87
N LYS A 107 16.35 -7.39 20.76
CA LYS A 107 15.90 -8.77 20.60
C LYS A 107 15.13 -9.24 21.82
N ASP A 108 15.66 -8.98 23.02
CA ASP A 108 15.07 -9.44 24.27
C ASP A 108 13.68 -8.84 24.49
N ILE A 109 13.50 -7.55 24.19
CA ILE A 109 12.20 -6.88 24.29
C ILE A 109 11.23 -7.40 23.22
N MET A 110 11.67 -7.60 21.98
CA MET A 110 10.82 -8.16 20.95
C MET A 110 10.39 -9.60 21.28
N GLU A 111 11.27 -10.43 21.82
CA GLU A 111 10.93 -11.78 22.25
C GLU A 111 9.98 -11.77 23.47
N ALA A 112 10.21 -10.90 24.45
CA ALA A 112 9.30 -10.74 25.58
C ALA A 112 7.88 -10.33 25.15
N LEU A 113 7.77 -9.42 24.19
CA LEU A 113 6.48 -9.02 23.59
C LEU A 113 5.76 -10.21 22.95
N TRP A 114 6.49 -10.98 22.11
CA TRP A 114 5.91 -12.11 21.38
C TRP A 114 5.57 -13.31 22.27
N ASN A 115 6.22 -13.43 23.43
CA ASN A 115 5.94 -14.45 24.41
C ASN A 115 4.87 -14.03 25.42
N GLY A 116 4.27 -12.84 25.23
CA GLY A 116 3.25 -12.30 26.16
C GLY A 116 3.79 -11.90 27.54
N GLN A 117 5.12 -11.78 27.66
CA GLN A 117 5.79 -11.36 28.91
C GLN A 117 5.85 -9.82 29.02
N ALA A 118 5.79 -9.11 27.89
CA ALA A 118 5.64 -7.67 27.82
C ALA A 118 4.30 -7.32 27.15
N THR A 119 3.60 -6.33 27.73
CA THR A 119 2.30 -5.85 27.24
C THR A 119 2.39 -4.45 26.64
N THR A 120 3.55 -3.83 26.72
CA THR A 120 3.81 -2.46 26.22
C THR A 120 5.09 -2.44 25.42
N LEU A 121 5.09 -1.66 24.35
CA LEU A 121 6.30 -1.30 23.60
C LEU A 121 6.98 -0.09 24.25
N PRO A 122 8.28 0.10 24.02
CA PRO A 122 8.93 1.39 24.23
C PRO A 122 8.24 2.52 23.45
N ASP A 123 8.55 3.76 23.81
CA ASP A 123 8.04 4.93 23.13
C ASP A 123 8.49 5.00 21.65
N LYS A 124 7.76 5.78 20.86
CA LYS A 124 8.03 5.96 19.42
C LYS A 124 9.49 6.36 19.12
N PRO A 125 10.10 7.34 19.83
CA PRO A 125 11.50 7.70 19.60
C PRO A 125 12.47 6.53 19.78
N THR A 126 12.24 5.68 20.78
CA THR A 126 13.06 4.50 21.03
C THR A 126 12.90 3.45 19.92
N ILE A 127 11.66 3.13 19.52
CA ILE A 127 11.39 2.20 18.41
C ILE A 127 11.98 2.75 17.10
N ARG A 128 11.84 4.05 16.83
CA ARG A 128 12.41 4.68 15.64
C ARG A 128 13.94 4.55 15.61
N ARG A 129 14.60 4.90 16.71
CA ARG A 129 16.05 4.73 16.84
C ARG A 129 16.48 3.29 16.57
N TRP A 130 15.81 2.31 17.19
CA TRP A 130 16.09 0.90 16.94
C TRP A 130 15.88 0.48 15.48
N ALA A 131 14.83 0.99 14.86
CA ALA A 131 14.56 0.72 13.45
C ALA A 131 15.66 1.28 12.54
N GLU A 132 16.19 2.45 12.84
CA GLU A 132 17.33 3.06 12.15
C GLU A 132 18.64 2.27 12.40
N GLU A 133 18.97 1.98 13.66
CA GLU A 133 20.19 1.26 14.04
C GLU A 133 20.26 -0.18 13.49
N THR A 134 19.14 -0.87 13.39
CA THR A 134 19.06 -2.24 12.87
C THR A 134 18.90 -2.29 11.34
N GLY A 135 18.69 -1.15 10.69
CA GLY A 135 18.35 -1.05 9.28
C GLY A 135 16.94 -1.56 8.94
N ALA A 136 16.06 -1.68 9.95
CA ALA A 136 14.65 -2.07 9.74
C ALA A 136 13.89 -0.96 9.02
N TYR A 137 14.16 0.31 9.36
CA TYR A 137 13.55 1.47 8.70
C TYR A 137 13.89 1.54 7.21
N GLU A 138 15.19 1.45 6.87
CA GLU A 138 15.67 1.42 5.49
C GLU A 138 15.06 0.27 4.70
N LYS A 139 15.01 -0.93 5.31
CA LYS A 139 14.41 -2.11 4.67
C LYS A 139 12.92 -1.92 4.41
N SER A 140 12.17 -1.34 5.35
CA SER A 140 10.75 -1.05 5.17
C SER A 140 10.52 -0.03 4.07
N THR A 141 11.34 1.03 3.99
CA THR A 141 11.29 2.01 2.91
C THR A 141 11.56 1.36 1.55
N LEU A 142 12.58 0.51 1.46
CA LEU A 142 12.86 -0.23 0.23
C LEU A 142 11.70 -1.15 -0.17
N MET A 143 11.06 -1.81 0.81
CA MET A 143 9.88 -2.64 0.55
C MET A 143 8.71 -1.79 0.04
N LEU A 144 8.45 -0.63 0.64
CA LEU A 144 7.44 0.32 0.18
C LEU A 144 7.65 0.67 -1.31
N GLU A 145 8.87 1.10 -1.68
CA GLU A 145 9.20 1.44 -3.07
C GLU A 145 9.03 0.23 -4.00
N THR A 146 9.45 -0.95 -3.57
CA THR A 146 9.30 -2.19 -4.35
C THR A 146 7.83 -2.49 -4.67
N TYR A 147 6.93 -2.37 -3.69
CA TYR A 147 5.50 -2.62 -3.89
C TYR A 147 4.82 -1.51 -4.70
N LYS A 148 5.23 -0.25 -4.56
CA LYS A 148 4.78 0.85 -5.42
C LYS A 148 5.17 0.61 -6.89
N GLU A 149 6.42 0.24 -7.13
CA GLU A 149 6.88 -0.12 -8.48
C GLU A 149 6.13 -1.33 -9.05
N ALA A 150 5.89 -2.36 -8.24
CA ALA A 150 5.14 -3.53 -8.65
C ALA A 150 3.68 -3.17 -9.03
N ALA A 151 3.03 -2.29 -8.26
CA ALA A 151 1.70 -1.77 -8.60
C ALA A 151 1.71 -1.00 -9.94
N ILE A 152 2.71 -0.15 -10.19
CA ILE A 152 2.85 0.55 -11.47
C ILE A 152 3.11 -0.44 -12.61
N ARG A 153 3.94 -1.44 -12.37
CA ARG A 153 4.31 -2.45 -13.37
C ARG A 153 3.12 -3.30 -13.80
N SER A 154 2.22 -3.65 -12.89
CA SER A 154 1.00 -4.41 -13.23
C SER A 154 0.09 -3.68 -14.24
N LEU A 155 0.23 -2.36 -14.37
CA LEU A 155 -0.51 -1.57 -15.35
C LEU A 155 0.06 -1.68 -16.78
N GLN A 156 1.19 -2.34 -16.99
CA GLN A 156 1.80 -2.45 -18.35
C GLN A 156 0.87 -3.19 -19.32
N GLU A 157 0.15 -4.20 -18.84
CA GLU A 157 -0.75 -5.03 -19.63
C GLU A 157 -2.10 -4.36 -19.93
N VAL A 158 -2.44 -3.28 -19.23
CA VAL A 158 -3.67 -2.53 -19.49
C VAL A 158 -3.55 -1.74 -20.78
N GLU A 159 -4.35 -1.98 -21.78
CA GLU A 159 -4.30 -1.27 -23.08
C GLU A 159 -4.95 0.12 -23.07
N LEU A 160 -5.66 0.48 -21.99
CA LEU A 160 -6.39 1.74 -21.84
C LEU A 160 -5.49 2.87 -21.29
N PRO A 161 -4.98 3.81 -22.10
CA PRO A 161 -4.05 4.84 -21.64
C PRO A 161 -4.61 5.76 -20.56
N ASN A 162 -5.91 6.08 -20.64
CA ASN A 162 -6.59 6.92 -19.64
C ASN A 162 -6.66 6.22 -18.27
N LEU A 163 -6.94 4.93 -18.25
CA LEU A 163 -6.98 4.13 -17.03
C LEU A 163 -5.57 4.03 -16.42
N LYS A 164 -4.55 3.74 -17.23
CA LYS A 164 -3.15 3.76 -16.79
C LYS A 164 -2.77 5.09 -16.13
N GLY A 165 -3.06 6.20 -16.80
CA GLY A 165 -2.76 7.53 -16.30
C GLY A 165 -3.52 7.87 -15.00
N LEU A 166 -4.79 7.43 -14.90
CA LEU A 166 -5.59 7.61 -13.69
C LEU A 166 -5.00 6.84 -12.50
N LEU A 167 -4.74 5.53 -12.68
CA LEU A 167 -4.26 4.67 -11.60
C LEU A 167 -2.87 5.08 -11.10
N ARG A 168 -2.01 5.62 -11.98
CA ARG A 168 -0.73 6.22 -11.58
C ARG A 168 -0.90 7.47 -10.75
N ARG A 169 -1.84 8.34 -11.13
CA ARG A 169 -2.15 9.53 -10.32
C ARG A 169 -2.71 9.15 -8.95
N VAL A 170 -3.43 8.02 -8.86
CA VAL A 170 -3.88 7.49 -7.56
C VAL A 170 -2.68 7.16 -6.67
N ILE A 171 -1.66 6.46 -7.19
CA ILE A 171 -0.42 6.20 -6.45
C ILE A 171 0.24 7.52 -6.03
N GLY A 172 0.45 8.46 -6.96
CA GLY A 172 1.04 9.75 -6.65
C GLY A 172 0.30 10.52 -5.55
N LYS A 173 -1.04 10.48 -5.56
CA LYS A 173 -1.85 11.10 -4.51
C LYS A 173 -1.75 10.38 -3.17
N ILE A 174 -1.79 9.04 -3.18
CA ILE A 174 -1.70 8.24 -1.96
C ILE A 174 -0.36 8.48 -1.26
N PHE A 175 0.75 8.50 -2.00
CA PHE A 175 2.09 8.59 -1.44
C PHE A 175 2.69 10.00 -1.44
N ASN A 176 1.89 11.04 -1.73
CA ASN A 176 2.29 12.45 -1.80
C ASN A 176 3.46 12.70 -2.77
N GLU A 177 3.55 11.92 -3.84
CA GLU A 177 4.57 12.09 -4.87
C GLU A 177 4.06 13.02 -5.97
N LEU A 178 4.74 14.16 -6.13
CA LEU A 178 4.43 15.13 -7.18
C LEU A 178 4.88 14.65 -8.58
N GLU A 179 5.85 13.75 -8.64
CA GLU A 179 6.38 13.19 -9.89
C GLU A 179 6.50 11.67 -9.82
N ILE A 180 5.66 10.97 -10.56
CA ILE A 180 5.88 9.55 -10.86
C ILE A 180 6.86 9.50 -12.03
N LYS A 181 8.14 9.24 -11.73
CA LYS A 181 9.21 9.22 -12.72
C LYS A 181 8.90 8.30 -13.91
N GLY A 182 9.01 8.84 -15.10
CA GLY A 182 9.19 8.10 -16.36
C GLY A 182 7.97 7.96 -17.27
N TRP A 183 6.73 7.86 -16.73
CA TRP A 183 5.55 7.59 -17.56
C TRP A 183 4.55 8.76 -17.66
N CYS A 184 4.64 9.76 -16.81
CA CYS A 184 3.82 10.96 -16.88
C CYS A 184 4.14 11.78 -18.13
N ARG A 185 5.38 11.75 -18.63
CA ARG A 185 5.79 12.50 -19.83
C ARG A 185 5.02 12.09 -21.09
N GLU A 186 4.80 10.80 -21.33
CA GLU A 186 4.02 10.36 -22.50
C GLU A 186 2.55 10.72 -22.38
N PHE A 187 1.97 10.63 -21.19
CA PHE A 187 0.58 11.02 -20.94
C PHE A 187 0.43 12.53 -21.05
N GLU A 188 1.34 13.32 -20.49
CA GLU A 188 1.33 14.78 -20.58
C GLU A 188 1.56 15.25 -22.02
N GLN A 189 2.45 14.63 -22.78
CA GLN A 189 2.66 14.93 -24.19
C GLN A 189 1.43 14.64 -25.05
N ARG A 190 0.73 13.53 -24.79
CA ARG A 190 -0.52 13.20 -25.49
C ARG A 190 -1.67 14.12 -25.09
N ASN A 191 -1.77 14.52 -23.82
CA ASN A 191 -2.81 15.44 -23.36
C ASN A 191 -2.48 16.92 -23.61
N ALA A 192 -1.23 17.25 -23.88
CA ALA A 192 -0.83 18.61 -24.30
C ALA A 192 -1.17 18.87 -25.78
N ASN A 193 -1.51 17.83 -26.57
CA ASN A 193 -1.93 18.01 -27.95
C ASN A 193 -3.43 18.36 -28.00
N PRO A 194 -3.80 19.61 -28.40
CA PRO A 194 -5.19 20.07 -28.44
C PRO A 194 -6.09 19.21 -29.35
N GLU A 195 -5.56 18.69 -30.45
CA GLU A 195 -6.32 17.88 -31.41
C GLU A 195 -6.72 16.52 -30.82
N LEU A 196 -5.86 15.90 -30.02
CA LEU A 196 -6.17 14.65 -29.34
C LEU A 196 -7.17 14.82 -28.20
N ARG A 197 -7.15 15.97 -27.53
CA ARG A 197 -8.17 16.36 -26.54
C ARG A 197 -9.55 16.50 -27.17
N GLU A 198 -9.63 17.12 -28.32
CA GLU A 198 -10.88 17.33 -29.05
C GLU A 198 -11.43 16.02 -29.61
N GLN A 199 -10.57 15.11 -30.09
CA GLN A 199 -10.97 13.78 -30.51
C GLN A 199 -11.46 12.92 -29.33
N ALA A 200 -10.80 12.97 -28.18
CA ALA A 200 -11.23 12.28 -26.97
C ALA A 200 -12.55 12.82 -26.42
N ALA A 201 -12.79 14.14 -26.48
CA ALA A 201 -14.04 14.75 -26.09
C ALA A 201 -15.20 14.33 -27.01
N LYS A 202 -14.98 14.33 -28.34
CA LYS A 202 -15.97 13.86 -29.33
C LYS A 202 -16.29 12.36 -29.20
N ALA A 203 -15.29 11.53 -28.87
CA ALA A 203 -15.51 10.11 -28.60
C ALA A 203 -16.32 9.87 -27.32
N ALA A 204 -16.11 10.69 -26.29
CA ALA A 204 -16.85 10.63 -25.04
C ALA A 204 -18.32 11.05 -25.19
N GLU A 205 -18.63 12.03 -26.07
CA GLU A 205 -20.00 12.45 -26.36
C GLU A 205 -20.84 11.34 -27.05
N HIS A 206 -20.19 10.45 -27.80
CA HIS A 206 -20.88 9.31 -28.43
C HIS A 206 -21.14 8.13 -27.48
N LEU A 207 -20.54 8.11 -26.30
CA LEU A 207 -20.66 7.05 -25.30
C LEU A 207 -21.73 7.32 -24.23
N VAL A 208 -22.29 8.54 -24.20
CA VAL A 208 -23.40 8.87 -23.30
C VAL A 208 -24.71 8.54 -24.00
N PRO A 209 -25.48 7.51 -23.53
CA PRO A 209 -26.81 7.26 -24.07
C PRO A 209 -27.68 8.50 -23.82
N LYS A 210 -28.30 9.02 -24.87
CA LYS A 210 -29.35 10.03 -24.71
C LYS A 210 -30.48 9.37 -23.94
N VAL A 211 -30.69 9.81 -22.72
CA VAL A 211 -31.86 9.45 -21.94
C VAL A 211 -32.98 10.35 -22.48
N ASP A 212 -33.92 9.73 -23.22
CA ASP A 212 -35.19 10.35 -23.57
C ASP A 212 -36.14 10.32 -22.35
#